data_a3c448fbd1a4a9f8f25642cbfde3abb8
#
_entry.id   a3c448fbd1a4a9f8f25642cbfde3abb8
#
_cell.length_a   1.000
_cell.length_b   1.000
_cell.length_c   1.000
_cell.angle_alpha   90.00
_cell.angle_beta   90.00
_cell.angle_gamma   90.00
#
_symmetry.space_group_name_H-M   'P 1'
#
loop_
_entity.id
_entity.type
_entity.pdbx_description
1 polymer ?
#
loop_
_entity_poly.entity_id
_entity_poly.type
_entity_poly.pdbx_seq_one_letter_code
_entity_poly.pdbx_strand_id
1 'polypeptide(L)'
;TFTMANIIAKMNRPTLILAHNKTLAAQLCSEFKEFFPNNAVEFFISYYDYYQPEAYIAASDTYIEKDSSINDEIDRLRHSATAALFERRDVIIVASVSCIYGLGDPEDYTDLMLSLRPGMHMEIRDAAAKLVSMNYTRDTGDFSGRGTFRINGDTLSIRPAESSDSIIKVEFFGDEIDRITECDALNYTVKAALSHAAIFPASHYATTDEKMDRAIAGILEEMEERVKQLKAEGREVEAYRLEKRTRYDMELMKETKFCSGIENYSRHISGRAPGSAPYTLMDYFPEDFLMFIDESH
;
A
#
# COMPACT_ATOMS: atom_id res chain seq x y z
N THR A 1 23.78 4.42 15.34
CA THR A 1 22.39 4.44 15.84
C THR A 1 22.20 5.43 16.99
N PHE A 2 22.99 5.38 18.08
CA PHE A 2 22.80 6.20 19.29
C PHE A 2 22.81 7.72 19.01
N THR A 3 23.70 8.22 18.15
CA THR A 3 23.74 9.64 17.76
C THR A 3 22.45 10.06 17.05
N MET A 4 21.97 9.26 16.09
CA MET A 4 20.70 9.50 15.43
C MET A 4 19.54 9.55 16.43
N ALA A 5 19.47 8.57 17.36
CA ALA A 5 18.43 8.52 18.38
C ALA A 5 18.41 9.80 19.25
N ASN A 6 19.56 10.32 19.65
CA ASN A 6 19.62 11.57 20.41
C ASN A 6 19.15 12.80 19.61
N ILE A 7 19.43 12.85 18.32
CA ILE A 7 18.95 13.93 17.43
C ILE A 7 17.44 13.84 17.30
N ILE A 8 16.91 12.64 17.01
CA ILE A 8 15.47 12.39 16.87
C ILE A 8 14.72 12.78 18.14
N ALA A 9 15.21 12.35 19.31
CA ALA A 9 14.60 12.68 20.61
C ALA A 9 14.56 14.20 20.88
N LYS A 10 15.62 14.94 20.47
CA LYS A 10 15.68 16.40 20.65
C LYS A 10 14.84 17.17 19.65
N MET A 11 14.80 16.73 18.41
CA MET A 11 14.06 17.42 17.34
C MET A 11 12.56 17.10 17.37
N ASN A 12 12.19 15.91 17.83
CA ASN A 12 10.80 15.43 17.94
C ASN A 12 9.98 15.62 16.65
N ARG A 13 10.53 15.14 15.55
CA ARG A 13 9.92 15.22 14.20
C ARG A 13 9.79 13.84 13.58
N PRO A 14 8.83 13.61 12.69
CA PRO A 14 8.78 12.40 11.87
C PRO A 14 10.12 12.17 11.19
N THR A 15 10.59 10.94 11.19
CA THR A 15 11.96 10.63 10.76
C THR A 15 11.98 9.47 9.79
N LEU A 16 12.70 9.64 8.67
CA LEU A 16 13.05 8.59 7.72
C LEU A 16 14.54 8.24 7.87
N ILE A 17 14.83 6.96 8.06
CA ILE A 17 16.19 6.42 8.09
C ILE A 17 16.36 5.49 6.90
N LEU A 18 17.23 5.86 5.96
CA LEU A 18 17.51 5.06 4.77
C LEU A 18 18.75 4.19 5.02
N ALA A 19 18.57 2.87 4.97
CA ALA A 19 19.64 1.88 5.05
C ALA A 19 19.88 1.22 3.67
N HIS A 20 21.12 0.87 3.37
CA HIS A 20 21.50 0.35 2.05
C HIS A 20 21.01 -1.08 1.77
N ASN A 21 20.62 -1.85 2.78
CA ASN A 21 20.08 -3.20 2.60
C ASN A 21 19.02 -3.58 3.65
N LYS A 22 18.29 -4.68 3.39
CA LYS A 22 17.22 -5.18 4.28
C LYS A 22 17.72 -5.59 5.67
N THR A 23 18.91 -6.19 5.77
CA THR A 23 19.47 -6.70 7.04
C THR A 23 19.82 -5.56 7.97
N LEU A 24 20.51 -4.53 7.46
CA LEU A 24 20.81 -3.34 8.25
C LEU A 24 19.55 -2.58 8.64
N ALA A 25 18.59 -2.45 7.72
CA ALA A 25 17.32 -1.82 8.04
C ALA A 25 16.59 -2.55 9.17
N ALA A 26 16.60 -3.89 9.19
CA ALA A 26 15.98 -4.68 10.25
C ALA A 26 16.70 -4.48 11.60
N GLN A 27 18.06 -4.48 11.61
CA GLN A 27 18.84 -4.21 12.81
C GLN A 27 18.54 -2.82 13.37
N LEU A 28 18.60 -1.78 12.54
CA LEU A 28 18.31 -0.41 12.94
C LEU A 28 16.88 -0.28 13.49
N CYS A 29 15.90 -0.89 12.83
CA CYS A 29 14.50 -0.87 13.28
C CYS A 29 14.37 -1.50 14.68
N SER A 30 15.05 -2.62 14.95
CA SER A 30 15.07 -3.24 16.28
C SER A 30 15.69 -2.33 17.33
N GLU A 31 16.86 -1.74 17.05
CA GLU A 31 17.53 -0.82 17.95
C GLU A 31 16.69 0.45 18.25
N PHE A 32 16.03 1.00 17.22
CA PHE A 32 15.15 2.17 17.41
C PHE A 32 13.90 1.83 18.23
N LYS A 33 13.33 0.62 18.11
CA LYS A 33 12.22 0.17 18.97
C LYS A 33 12.63 0.11 20.44
N GLU A 34 13.88 -0.24 20.74
CA GLU A 34 14.38 -0.21 22.11
C GLU A 34 14.58 1.22 22.63
N PHE A 35 15.11 2.14 21.80
CA PHE A 35 15.27 3.55 22.18
C PHE A 35 13.97 4.32 22.30
N PHE A 36 12.95 3.95 21.50
CA PHE A 36 11.68 4.65 21.39
C PHE A 36 10.47 3.71 21.57
N PRO A 37 10.28 3.15 22.78
CA PRO A 37 9.26 2.11 23.01
C PRO A 37 7.80 2.62 22.86
N ASN A 38 7.58 3.93 22.88
CA ASN A 38 6.26 4.54 22.77
C ASN A 38 5.99 5.18 21.40
N ASN A 39 7.02 5.31 20.55
CA ASN A 39 6.88 5.88 19.21
C ASN A 39 6.43 4.81 18.20
N ALA A 40 5.86 5.25 17.09
CA ALA A 40 5.65 4.38 15.94
C ALA A 40 6.97 4.16 15.21
N VAL A 41 7.67 3.07 15.53
CA VAL A 41 8.89 2.67 14.83
C VAL A 41 8.54 1.62 13.80
N GLU A 42 8.54 2.04 12.54
CA GLU A 42 8.02 1.29 11.41
C GLU A 42 9.13 0.80 10.47
N PHE A 43 8.80 -0.23 9.67
CA PHE A 43 9.74 -0.88 8.78
C PHE A 43 9.23 -0.85 7.35
N PHE A 44 10.03 -0.31 6.42
CA PHE A 44 9.62 -0.15 5.03
C PHE A 44 10.69 -0.68 4.06
N ILE A 45 10.52 -1.92 3.59
CA ILE A 45 11.44 -2.56 2.65
C ILE A 45 10.69 -3.10 1.43
N SER A 46 11.41 -3.65 0.45
CA SER A 46 10.78 -4.32 -0.69
C SER A 46 9.97 -5.53 -0.23
N TYR A 47 8.71 -5.59 -0.62
CA TYR A 47 7.79 -6.68 -0.32
C TYR A 47 7.98 -7.91 -1.20
N TYR A 48 8.85 -7.84 -2.21
CA TYR A 48 9.19 -9.01 -3.01
C TYR A 48 10.20 -9.91 -2.29
N ASP A 49 9.81 -11.16 -2.05
CA ASP A 49 10.74 -12.21 -1.62
C ASP A 49 11.59 -12.70 -2.78
N TYR A 50 10.96 -12.78 -3.95
CA TYR A 50 11.58 -13.17 -5.20
C TYR A 50 11.07 -12.26 -6.32
N TYR A 51 11.99 -11.82 -7.17
CA TYR A 51 11.68 -11.04 -8.35
C TYR A 51 12.57 -11.47 -9.51
N GLN A 52 11.98 -12.05 -10.53
CA GLN A 52 12.63 -12.35 -11.80
C GLN A 52 12.06 -11.45 -12.89
N PRO A 53 12.86 -10.54 -13.45
CA PRO A 53 12.40 -9.72 -14.56
C PRO A 53 12.18 -10.56 -15.80
N GLU A 54 11.27 -10.10 -16.64
CA GLU A 54 11.06 -10.64 -17.97
C GLU A 54 12.34 -10.48 -18.82
N ALA A 55 12.75 -11.54 -19.50
CA ALA A 55 13.89 -11.50 -20.40
C ALA A 55 13.68 -12.39 -21.63
N TYR A 56 14.18 -11.97 -22.79
CA TYR A 56 14.21 -12.75 -24.00
C TYR A 56 15.66 -12.96 -24.46
N ILE A 57 16.06 -14.24 -24.59
CA ILE A 57 17.38 -14.65 -25.03
C ILE A 57 17.27 -15.06 -26.50
N ALA A 58 17.54 -14.11 -27.41
CA ALA A 58 17.40 -14.32 -28.85
C ALA A 58 18.28 -15.48 -29.41
N ALA A 59 19.45 -15.71 -28.79
CA ALA A 59 20.38 -16.79 -29.24
C ALA A 59 19.82 -18.19 -29.06
N SER A 60 18.95 -18.42 -28.10
CA SER A 60 18.32 -19.70 -27.79
C SER A 60 16.81 -19.73 -28.02
N ASP A 61 16.25 -18.62 -28.53
CA ASP A 61 14.79 -18.42 -28.64
C ASP A 61 14.06 -18.73 -27.32
N THR A 62 14.70 -18.37 -26.19
CA THR A 62 14.18 -18.64 -24.85
C THR A 62 13.58 -17.39 -24.26
N TYR A 63 12.32 -17.49 -23.87
CA TYR A 63 11.62 -16.45 -23.14
C TYR A 63 11.53 -16.83 -21.65
N ILE A 64 12.01 -15.93 -20.80
CA ILE A 64 11.90 -16.03 -19.34
C ILE A 64 10.75 -15.13 -18.92
N GLU A 65 9.70 -15.70 -18.38
CA GLU A 65 8.56 -14.96 -17.88
C GLU A 65 8.93 -14.20 -16.59
N LYS A 66 8.31 -13.03 -16.38
CA LYS A 66 8.38 -12.34 -15.09
C LYS A 66 7.77 -13.25 -14.03
N ASP A 67 8.50 -13.47 -12.94
CA ASP A 67 8.00 -14.16 -11.76
C ASP A 67 8.28 -13.32 -10.52
N SER A 68 7.32 -13.24 -9.60
CA SER A 68 7.46 -12.50 -8.37
C SER A 68 6.54 -13.04 -7.30
N SER A 69 7.04 -13.15 -6.08
CA SER A 69 6.24 -13.47 -4.90
C SER A 69 6.27 -12.32 -3.91
N ILE A 70 5.08 -11.94 -3.44
CA ILE A 70 4.90 -10.89 -2.43
C ILE A 70 4.90 -11.53 -1.05
N ASN A 71 5.69 -10.96 -0.14
CA ASN A 71 5.66 -11.32 1.27
C ASN A 71 4.56 -10.54 1.97
N ASP A 72 3.53 -11.25 2.43
CA ASP A 72 2.34 -10.67 3.04
C ASP A 72 2.65 -9.90 4.35
N GLU A 73 3.61 -10.39 5.15
CA GLU A 73 4.02 -9.71 6.37
C GLU A 73 4.77 -8.40 6.08
N ILE A 74 5.64 -8.40 5.06
CA ILE A 74 6.34 -7.17 4.66
C ILE A 74 5.35 -6.17 4.05
N ASP A 75 4.38 -6.63 3.28
CA ASP A 75 3.33 -5.78 2.75
C ASP A 75 2.49 -5.14 3.86
N ARG A 76 2.13 -5.89 4.89
CA ARG A 76 1.48 -5.38 6.11
C ARG A 76 2.32 -4.28 6.78
N LEU A 77 3.63 -4.51 6.96
CA LEU A 77 4.53 -3.52 7.57
C LEU A 77 4.62 -2.23 6.74
N ARG A 78 4.54 -2.33 5.41
CA ARG A 78 4.51 -1.15 4.53
C ARG A 78 3.22 -0.36 4.71
N HIS A 79 2.08 -1.03 4.82
CA HIS A 79 0.80 -0.39 5.13
C HIS A 79 0.81 0.24 6.53
N SER A 80 1.39 -0.43 7.54
CA SER A 80 1.58 0.13 8.87
C SER A 80 2.40 1.42 8.84
N ALA A 81 3.51 1.44 8.11
CA ALA A 81 4.37 2.62 7.99
C ALA A 81 3.65 3.82 7.35
N THR A 82 2.90 3.60 6.26
CA THR A 82 2.15 4.68 5.60
C THR A 82 0.98 5.17 6.44
N ALA A 83 0.21 4.28 7.06
CA ALA A 83 -0.88 4.65 7.95
C ALA A 83 -0.38 5.48 9.15
N ALA A 84 0.72 5.06 9.78
CA ALA A 84 1.32 5.76 10.91
C ALA A 84 1.69 7.22 10.57
N LEU A 85 2.15 7.52 9.36
CA LEU A 85 2.48 8.88 8.92
C LEU A 85 1.28 9.83 8.92
N PHE A 86 0.07 9.31 8.67
CA PHE A 86 -1.16 10.12 8.69
C PHE A 86 -1.80 10.19 10.07
N GLU A 87 -1.57 9.20 10.94
CA GLU A 87 -2.18 9.15 12.27
C GLU A 87 -1.32 9.78 13.37
N ARG A 88 0.01 9.78 13.21
CA ARG A 88 0.96 10.12 14.28
C ARG A 88 2.03 11.09 13.81
N ARG A 89 2.60 11.84 14.77
CA ARG A 89 3.75 12.74 14.54
C ARG A 89 5.06 12.18 15.06
N ASP A 90 5.02 11.18 15.92
CA ASP A 90 6.17 10.53 16.56
C ASP A 90 6.63 9.27 15.79
N VAL A 91 6.60 9.35 14.44
CA VAL A 91 6.89 8.23 13.54
C VAL A 91 8.37 8.20 13.19
N ILE A 92 8.97 7.00 13.27
CA ILE A 92 10.33 6.72 12.81
C ILE A 92 10.25 5.56 11.83
N ILE A 93 10.50 5.81 10.55
CA ILE A 93 10.51 4.75 9.54
C ILE A 93 11.95 4.40 9.18
N VAL A 94 12.30 3.13 9.35
CA VAL A 94 13.56 2.58 8.84
C VAL A 94 13.27 1.87 7.52
N ALA A 95 13.87 2.38 6.45
CA ALA A 95 13.60 1.92 5.10
C ALA A 95 14.86 1.44 4.37
N SER A 96 14.68 0.52 3.44
CA SER A 96 15.68 0.24 2.41
C SER A 96 15.49 1.17 1.20
N VAL A 97 16.31 1.02 0.16
CA VAL A 97 16.17 1.76 -1.11
C VAL A 97 14.77 1.67 -1.74
N SER A 98 13.94 0.71 -1.31
CA SER A 98 12.55 0.59 -1.78
C SER A 98 11.67 1.82 -1.50
N CYS A 99 12.08 2.68 -0.57
CA CYS A 99 11.37 3.93 -0.27
C CYS A 99 11.44 4.98 -1.39
N ILE A 100 12.38 4.85 -2.35
CA ILE A 100 12.49 5.75 -3.51
C ILE A 100 11.79 5.21 -4.76
N TYR A 101 11.27 3.99 -4.72
CA TYR A 101 10.44 3.45 -5.80
C TYR A 101 9.00 3.95 -5.70
N GLY A 102 8.31 3.94 -6.85
CA GLY A 102 6.95 4.47 -6.94
C GLY A 102 5.98 3.82 -5.96
N LEU A 103 5.24 4.67 -5.29
CA LEU A 103 4.02 4.36 -4.57
C LEU A 103 2.82 5.01 -5.27
N GLY A 104 1.62 4.76 -4.79
CA GLY A 104 0.44 5.51 -5.21
C GLY A 104 0.49 6.96 -4.77
N ASP A 105 -0.51 7.72 -5.20
CA ASP A 105 -0.67 9.12 -4.83
C ASP A 105 -1.07 9.22 -3.34
N PRO A 106 -0.32 9.94 -2.49
CA PRO A 106 -0.69 10.11 -1.09
C PRO A 106 -2.01 10.87 -0.90
N GLU A 107 -2.40 11.75 -1.83
CA GLU A 107 -3.71 12.42 -1.78
C GLU A 107 -4.83 11.39 -2.00
N ASP A 108 -4.73 10.53 -3.03
CA ASP A 108 -5.70 9.44 -3.25
C ASP A 108 -5.79 8.51 -2.04
N TYR A 109 -4.66 8.20 -1.42
CA TYR A 109 -4.61 7.33 -0.25
C TYR A 109 -5.36 7.91 0.95
N THR A 110 -5.25 9.22 1.18
CA THR A 110 -5.96 9.91 2.28
C THR A 110 -7.42 10.18 1.94
N ASP A 111 -7.74 10.57 0.71
CA ASP A 111 -9.11 10.87 0.28
C ASP A 111 -10.02 9.63 0.29
N LEU A 112 -9.42 8.47 0.04
CA LEU A 112 -10.12 7.20 0.12
C LEU A 112 -10.30 6.70 1.56
N MET A 113 -9.56 7.21 2.54
CA MET A 113 -9.67 6.79 3.95
C MET A 113 -11.12 6.85 4.44
N LEU A 114 -11.55 5.82 5.16
CA LEU A 114 -12.84 5.77 5.82
C LEU A 114 -12.68 6.18 7.30
N SER A 115 -13.17 7.37 7.64
CA SER A 115 -13.20 7.89 9.01
C SER A 115 -14.54 7.62 9.66
N LEU A 116 -14.54 6.90 10.78
CA LEU A 116 -15.75 6.47 11.49
C LEU A 116 -15.74 6.99 12.93
N ARG A 117 -16.90 7.46 13.42
CA ARG A 117 -17.09 7.93 14.81
C ARG A 117 -18.45 7.51 15.33
N PRO A 118 -18.56 7.15 16.61
CA PRO A 118 -19.88 6.99 17.26
C PRO A 118 -20.73 8.25 17.09
N GLY A 119 -22.03 8.08 16.83
CA GLY A 119 -22.97 9.16 16.52
C GLY A 119 -22.95 9.65 15.07
N MET A 120 -22.10 9.10 14.21
CA MET A 120 -22.07 9.42 12.79
C MET A 120 -23.23 8.73 12.06
N HIS A 121 -23.97 9.48 11.22
CA HIS A 121 -24.99 8.91 10.35
C HIS A 121 -24.36 8.38 9.07
N MET A 122 -24.48 7.10 8.84
CA MET A 122 -24.01 6.38 7.66
C MET A 122 -24.72 5.01 7.60
N GLU A 123 -25.25 4.64 6.44
CA GLU A 123 -25.74 3.27 6.28
C GLU A 123 -24.58 2.26 6.23
N ILE A 124 -24.80 1.08 6.83
CA ILE A 124 -23.80 -0.01 6.83
C ILE A 124 -23.40 -0.42 5.40
N ARG A 125 -24.33 -0.26 4.43
CA ARG A 125 -24.08 -0.55 3.01
C ARG A 125 -23.15 0.47 2.37
N ASP A 126 -23.24 1.74 2.76
CA ASP A 126 -22.37 2.79 2.26
C ASP A 126 -20.96 2.62 2.81
N ALA A 127 -20.83 2.27 4.10
CA ALA A 127 -19.54 1.90 4.68
C ALA A 127 -18.89 0.70 3.95
N ALA A 128 -19.68 -0.33 3.64
CA ALA A 128 -19.21 -1.49 2.89
C ALA A 128 -18.81 -1.13 1.45
N ALA A 129 -19.59 -0.30 0.75
CA ALA A 129 -19.27 0.16 -0.59
C ALA A 129 -17.96 0.98 -0.60
N LYS A 130 -17.77 1.84 0.42
CA LYS A 130 -16.52 2.59 0.60
C LYS A 130 -15.33 1.66 0.82
N LEU A 131 -15.47 0.60 1.65
CA LEU A 131 -14.41 -0.40 1.85
C LEU A 131 -14.05 -1.11 0.54
N VAL A 132 -15.03 -1.50 -0.27
CA VAL A 132 -14.76 -2.10 -1.60
C VAL A 132 -13.98 -1.13 -2.49
N SER A 133 -14.34 0.16 -2.51
CA SER A 133 -13.58 1.17 -3.28
C SER A 133 -12.15 1.38 -2.78
N MET A 134 -11.87 0.98 -1.53
CA MET A 134 -10.55 1.00 -0.88
C MET A 134 -9.80 -0.32 -1.05
N ASN A 135 -10.21 -1.20 -1.94
CA ASN A 135 -9.64 -2.53 -2.21
C ASN A 135 -9.81 -3.54 -1.06
N TYR A 136 -10.77 -3.33 -0.14
CA TYR A 136 -11.15 -4.37 0.82
C TYR A 136 -12.05 -5.41 0.18
N THR A 137 -11.83 -6.67 0.55
CA THR A 137 -12.65 -7.79 0.05
C THR A 137 -13.67 -8.22 1.12
N ARG A 138 -14.92 -8.43 0.70
CA ARG A 138 -15.93 -9.01 1.60
C ARG A 138 -15.63 -10.48 1.85
N ASP A 139 -15.38 -10.82 3.11
CA ASP A 139 -15.13 -12.20 3.54
C ASP A 139 -16.42 -12.87 3.97
N THR A 140 -16.68 -14.06 3.44
CA THR A 140 -17.81 -14.95 3.82
C THR A 140 -17.33 -16.25 4.46
N GLY A 141 -16.01 -16.45 4.59
CA GLY A 141 -15.36 -17.63 5.14
C GLY A 141 -14.94 -17.49 6.60
N ASP A 142 -13.69 -17.78 6.88
CA ASP A 142 -13.10 -17.82 8.23
C ASP A 142 -12.72 -16.44 8.80
N PHE A 143 -12.76 -15.41 7.98
CA PHE A 143 -12.41 -14.03 8.34
C PHE A 143 -10.99 -13.92 8.91
N SER A 144 -10.02 -14.57 8.26
CA SER A 144 -8.62 -14.59 8.71
C SER A 144 -7.72 -13.60 7.98
N GLY A 145 -8.09 -13.17 6.76
CA GLY A 145 -7.29 -12.29 5.91
C GLY A 145 -7.37 -10.81 6.30
N ARG A 146 -6.25 -10.08 6.29
CA ARG A 146 -6.21 -8.61 6.38
C ARG A 146 -6.73 -7.96 5.09
N GLY A 147 -7.12 -6.70 5.13
CA GLY A 147 -7.78 -6.04 4.00
C GLY A 147 -9.14 -6.64 3.67
N THR A 148 -9.82 -7.21 4.66
CA THR A 148 -11.15 -7.83 4.49
C THR A 148 -12.17 -7.23 5.46
N PHE A 149 -13.43 -7.39 5.12
CA PHE A 149 -14.54 -7.01 6.00
C PHE A 149 -15.68 -8.01 5.96
N ARG A 150 -16.47 -8.05 7.02
CA ARG A 150 -17.67 -8.88 7.16
C ARG A 150 -18.82 -8.09 7.74
N ILE A 151 -20.01 -8.33 7.23
CA ILE A 151 -21.27 -7.80 7.82
C ILE A 151 -22.04 -8.96 8.44
N ASN A 152 -22.41 -8.79 9.69
CA ASN A 152 -23.25 -9.74 10.42
C ASN A 152 -24.34 -8.97 11.19
N GLY A 153 -25.57 -8.99 10.67
CA GLY A 153 -26.65 -8.13 11.19
C GLY A 153 -26.28 -6.65 11.07
N ASP A 154 -26.35 -5.94 12.18
CA ASP A 154 -26.03 -4.52 12.30
C ASP A 154 -24.56 -4.26 12.68
N THR A 155 -23.68 -5.25 12.50
CA THR A 155 -22.26 -5.15 12.82
C THR A 155 -21.40 -5.28 11.57
N LEU A 156 -20.56 -4.28 11.33
CA LEU A 156 -19.49 -4.30 10.35
C LEU A 156 -18.18 -4.61 11.07
N SER A 157 -17.53 -5.70 10.72
CA SER A 157 -16.21 -6.09 11.21
C SER A 157 -15.18 -5.88 10.10
N ILE A 158 -14.10 -5.17 10.40
CA ILE A 158 -13.04 -4.83 9.44
C ILE A 158 -11.73 -5.37 9.96
N ARG A 159 -10.97 -6.06 9.11
CA ARG A 159 -9.55 -6.39 9.34
C ARG A 159 -8.68 -5.40 8.57
N PRO A 160 -8.07 -4.43 9.25
CA PRO A 160 -7.25 -3.42 8.59
C PRO A 160 -6.07 -4.03 7.82
N ALA A 161 -5.64 -3.37 6.74
CA ALA A 161 -4.53 -3.84 5.93
C ALA A 161 -3.18 -3.75 6.65
N GLU A 162 -3.05 -2.79 7.56
CA GLU A 162 -1.88 -2.50 8.39
C GLU A 162 -1.74 -3.37 9.63
N SER A 163 -2.77 -4.14 10.01
CA SER A 163 -2.78 -4.93 11.25
C SER A 163 -3.12 -6.39 11.00
N SER A 164 -2.39 -7.30 11.65
CA SER A 164 -2.67 -8.74 11.66
C SER A 164 -3.42 -9.21 12.91
N ASP A 165 -3.40 -8.42 13.98
CA ASP A 165 -3.86 -8.80 15.34
C ASP A 165 -5.07 -8.02 15.83
N SER A 166 -5.62 -7.13 15.00
CA SER A 166 -6.77 -6.30 15.35
C SER A 166 -7.93 -6.45 14.37
N ILE A 167 -9.14 -6.38 14.91
CA ILE A 167 -10.40 -6.24 14.18
C ILE A 167 -11.08 -4.97 14.70
N ILE A 168 -11.49 -4.10 13.79
CA ILE A 168 -12.35 -2.96 14.11
C ILE A 168 -13.80 -3.39 13.92
N LYS A 169 -14.57 -3.40 15.00
CA LYS A 169 -16.02 -3.65 14.97
C LYS A 169 -16.77 -2.35 15.07
N VAL A 170 -17.69 -2.14 14.13
CA VAL A 170 -18.58 -0.98 14.07
C VAL A 170 -20.00 -1.49 14.21
N GLU A 171 -20.66 -1.13 15.28
CA GLU A 171 -22.04 -1.49 15.58
C GLU A 171 -22.97 -0.35 15.19
N PHE A 172 -24.00 -0.66 14.43
CA PHE A 172 -24.98 0.30 13.91
C PHE A 172 -26.32 0.14 14.64
N PHE A 173 -26.99 1.27 14.85
CA PHE A 173 -28.39 1.30 15.24
C PHE A 173 -29.17 2.10 14.19
N GLY A 174 -29.82 1.38 13.26
CA GLY A 174 -30.39 1.97 12.05
C GLY A 174 -29.28 2.51 11.13
N ASP A 175 -29.30 3.82 10.89
CA ASP A 175 -28.32 4.55 10.08
C ASP A 175 -27.27 5.31 10.92
N GLU A 176 -27.22 5.08 12.24
CA GLU A 176 -26.27 5.70 13.13
C GLU A 176 -25.24 4.68 13.66
N ILE A 177 -23.97 5.08 13.73
CA ILE A 177 -22.92 4.30 14.37
C ILE A 177 -23.07 4.43 15.88
N ASP A 178 -23.49 3.36 16.54
CA ASP A 178 -23.68 3.32 18.00
C ASP A 178 -22.33 3.19 18.72
N ARG A 179 -21.49 2.26 18.29
CA ARG A 179 -20.22 1.96 18.95
C ARG A 179 -19.16 1.46 18.00
N ILE A 180 -17.90 1.81 18.32
CA ILE A 180 -16.71 1.28 17.64
C ILE A 180 -15.81 0.64 18.69
N THR A 181 -15.35 -0.60 18.44
CA THR A 181 -14.44 -1.33 19.31
C THR A 181 -13.29 -1.94 18.52
N GLU A 182 -12.10 -1.89 19.09
CA GLU A 182 -10.98 -2.70 18.66
C GLU A 182 -11.01 -4.04 19.38
N CYS A 183 -10.93 -5.14 18.65
CA CYS A 183 -10.94 -6.49 19.17
C CYS A 183 -9.67 -7.23 18.74
N ASP A 184 -9.26 -8.19 19.54
CA ASP A 184 -8.21 -9.13 19.19
C ASP A 184 -8.65 -10.03 18.01
N ALA A 185 -7.78 -10.23 17.05
CA ALA A 185 -8.11 -10.96 15.82
C ALA A 185 -8.22 -12.49 15.99
N LEU A 186 -7.65 -13.05 17.06
CA LEU A 186 -7.66 -14.49 17.31
C LEU A 186 -8.85 -14.92 18.17
N ASN A 187 -9.08 -14.21 19.28
CA ASN A 187 -10.08 -14.60 20.29
C ASN A 187 -11.28 -13.66 20.35
N TYR A 188 -11.30 -12.60 19.53
CA TYR A 188 -12.38 -11.61 19.44
C TYR A 188 -12.66 -10.83 20.74
N THR A 189 -11.73 -10.84 21.70
CA THR A 189 -11.87 -10.07 22.93
C THR A 189 -11.69 -8.57 22.63
N VAL A 190 -12.51 -7.74 23.30
CA VAL A 190 -12.44 -6.29 23.18
C VAL A 190 -11.14 -5.79 23.83
N LYS A 191 -10.29 -5.14 23.05
CA LYS A 191 -9.06 -4.45 23.51
C LYS A 191 -9.38 -3.04 23.99
N ALA A 192 -10.15 -2.29 23.20
CA ALA A 192 -10.51 -0.89 23.49
C ALA A 192 -11.85 -0.50 22.88
N ALA A 193 -12.51 0.47 23.50
CA ALA A 193 -13.58 1.24 22.87
C ALA A 193 -12.96 2.46 22.18
N LEU A 194 -13.34 2.72 20.93
CA LEU A 194 -12.77 3.77 20.12
C LEU A 194 -13.76 4.92 19.95
N SER A 195 -13.29 6.16 20.15
CA SER A 195 -14.02 7.37 19.80
C SER A 195 -13.87 7.76 18.32
N HIS A 196 -12.92 7.15 17.62
CA HIS A 196 -12.64 7.34 16.20
C HIS A 196 -11.88 6.12 15.66
N ALA A 197 -12.21 5.70 14.46
CA ALA A 197 -11.43 4.74 13.70
C ALA A 197 -11.15 5.30 12.30
N ALA A 198 -9.88 5.33 11.91
CA ALA A 198 -9.44 5.61 10.57
C ALA A 198 -9.08 4.29 9.90
N ILE A 199 -9.72 3.98 8.77
CA ILE A 199 -9.43 2.79 7.98
C ILE A 199 -8.77 3.26 6.68
N PHE A 200 -7.55 2.81 6.45
CA PHE A 200 -6.78 3.17 5.25
C PHE A 200 -6.99 2.15 4.12
N PRO A 201 -6.76 2.54 2.85
CA PRO A 201 -6.88 1.62 1.72
C PRO A 201 -6.02 0.36 1.87
N ALA A 202 -6.54 -0.78 1.41
CA ALA A 202 -5.82 -2.05 1.39
C ALA A 202 -4.81 -2.17 0.23
N SER A 203 -4.60 -1.11 -0.53
CA SER A 203 -3.58 -0.98 -1.57
C SER A 203 -3.05 0.45 -1.61
N HIS A 204 -1.74 0.61 -1.76
CA HIS A 204 -1.14 1.93 -1.98
C HIS A 204 -1.53 2.55 -3.34
N TYR A 205 -2.03 1.74 -4.27
CA TYR A 205 -2.50 2.17 -5.60
C TYR A 205 -4.02 2.27 -5.70
N ALA A 206 -4.71 2.26 -4.55
CA ALA A 206 -6.15 2.51 -4.53
C ALA A 206 -6.45 3.90 -5.10
N THR A 207 -7.44 3.97 -5.98
CA THR A 207 -7.87 5.21 -6.64
C THR A 207 -9.35 5.10 -7.03
N THR A 208 -9.95 6.20 -7.49
CA THR A 208 -11.35 6.16 -7.91
C THR A 208 -11.56 5.40 -9.22
N ASP A 209 -12.79 4.92 -9.46
CA ASP A 209 -13.13 4.19 -10.67
C ASP A 209 -12.85 5.03 -11.94
N GLU A 210 -13.16 6.33 -11.90
CA GLU A 210 -12.92 7.24 -13.03
C GLU A 210 -11.42 7.40 -13.32
N LYS A 211 -10.58 7.50 -12.27
CA LYS A 211 -9.12 7.57 -12.44
C LYS A 211 -8.57 6.26 -12.98
N MET A 212 -9.09 5.11 -12.49
CA MET A 212 -8.70 3.79 -12.97
C MET A 212 -9.06 3.57 -14.44
N ASP A 213 -10.29 3.90 -14.85
CA ASP A 213 -10.72 3.78 -16.25
C ASP A 213 -9.89 4.66 -17.19
N ARG A 214 -9.59 5.89 -16.78
CA ARG A 214 -8.68 6.77 -17.51
C ARG A 214 -7.27 6.20 -17.61
N ALA A 215 -6.75 5.63 -16.53
CA ALA A 215 -5.43 5.00 -16.52
C ALA A 215 -5.37 3.83 -17.50
N ILE A 216 -6.36 2.93 -17.47
CA ILE A 216 -6.46 1.79 -18.38
C ILE A 216 -6.47 2.24 -19.84
N ALA A 217 -7.28 3.27 -20.18
CA ALA A 217 -7.31 3.82 -21.53
C ALA A 217 -5.94 4.36 -21.97
N GLY A 218 -5.26 5.14 -21.14
CA GLY A 218 -3.95 5.69 -21.45
C GLY A 218 -2.85 4.62 -21.56
N ILE A 219 -2.91 3.55 -20.73
CA ILE A 219 -1.99 2.41 -20.83
C ILE A 219 -2.17 1.66 -22.14
N LEU A 220 -3.41 1.42 -22.55
CA LEU A 220 -3.70 0.73 -23.81
C LEU A 220 -3.22 1.55 -25.03
N GLU A 221 -3.41 2.86 -25.01
CA GLU A 221 -2.92 3.76 -26.08
C GLU A 221 -1.38 3.71 -26.17
N GLU A 222 -0.66 3.88 -25.06
CA GLU A 222 0.80 3.81 -25.03
C GLU A 222 1.32 2.43 -25.47
N MET A 223 0.65 1.36 -25.04
CA MET A 223 0.97 -0.01 -25.47
C MET A 223 0.83 -0.16 -26.98
N GLU A 224 -0.26 0.32 -27.59
CA GLU A 224 -0.49 0.22 -29.05
C GLU A 224 0.58 0.98 -29.84
N GLU A 225 0.97 2.16 -29.39
CA GLU A 225 2.08 2.90 -30.00
C GLU A 225 3.40 2.13 -29.92
N ARG A 226 3.71 1.58 -28.74
CA ARG A 226 4.95 0.82 -28.53
C ARG A 226 4.99 -0.48 -29.34
N VAL A 227 3.86 -1.17 -29.45
CA VAL A 227 3.72 -2.39 -30.30
C VAL A 227 4.00 -2.06 -31.77
N LYS A 228 3.47 -0.95 -32.29
CA LYS A 228 3.76 -0.48 -33.66
C LYS A 228 5.23 -0.22 -33.89
N GLN A 229 5.90 0.43 -32.93
CA GLN A 229 7.36 0.69 -32.99
C GLN A 229 8.17 -0.61 -33.03
N LEU A 230 7.88 -1.56 -32.10
CA LEU A 230 8.56 -2.84 -32.03
C LEU A 230 8.42 -3.65 -33.31
N LYS A 231 7.22 -3.69 -33.91
CA LYS A 231 6.98 -4.32 -35.21
C LYS A 231 7.78 -3.67 -36.33
N ALA A 232 7.88 -2.34 -36.35
CA ALA A 232 8.69 -1.62 -37.33
C ALA A 232 10.19 -1.89 -37.19
N GLU A 233 10.65 -2.19 -35.97
CA GLU A 233 12.01 -2.61 -35.64
C GLU A 233 12.27 -4.11 -35.97
N GLY A 234 11.28 -4.87 -36.41
CA GLY A 234 11.35 -6.33 -36.67
C GLY A 234 11.34 -7.19 -35.41
N ARG A 235 10.91 -6.64 -34.28
CA ARG A 235 10.85 -7.28 -32.95
C ARG A 235 9.45 -7.84 -32.68
N GLU A 236 9.02 -8.77 -33.52
CA GLU A 236 7.64 -9.31 -33.47
C GLU A 236 7.32 -10.06 -32.16
N VAL A 237 8.30 -10.79 -31.60
CA VAL A 237 8.11 -11.57 -30.37
C VAL A 237 7.87 -10.64 -29.19
N GLU A 238 8.68 -9.60 -29.05
CA GLU A 238 8.54 -8.60 -27.99
C GLU A 238 7.23 -7.81 -28.15
N ALA A 239 6.85 -7.48 -29.38
CA ALA A 239 5.60 -6.79 -29.67
C ALA A 239 4.38 -7.65 -29.22
N TYR A 240 4.36 -8.93 -29.59
CA TYR A 240 3.30 -9.85 -29.21
C TYR A 240 3.20 -10.05 -27.69
N ARG A 241 4.37 -10.23 -27.04
CA ARG A 241 4.43 -10.42 -25.57
C ARG A 241 3.96 -9.20 -24.80
N LEU A 242 4.43 -8.01 -25.19
CA LEU A 242 4.00 -6.75 -24.59
C LEU A 242 2.49 -6.58 -24.69
N GLU A 243 1.93 -6.78 -25.89
CA GLU A 243 0.49 -6.64 -26.11
C GLU A 243 -0.31 -7.61 -25.26
N LYS A 244 0.04 -8.91 -25.32
CA LYS A 244 -0.67 -9.96 -24.58
C LYS A 244 -0.70 -9.70 -23.09
N ARG A 245 0.47 -9.35 -22.52
CA ARG A 245 0.61 -9.10 -21.10
C ARG A 245 -0.16 -7.85 -20.67
N THR A 246 0.04 -6.73 -21.38
CA THR A 246 -0.61 -5.48 -20.99
C THR A 246 -2.14 -5.61 -21.04
N ARG A 247 -2.70 -6.29 -22.06
CA ARG A 247 -4.14 -6.55 -22.12
C ARG A 247 -4.63 -7.39 -20.94
N TYR A 248 -3.90 -8.43 -20.57
CA TYR A 248 -4.22 -9.24 -19.39
C TYR A 248 -4.18 -8.44 -18.09
N ASP A 249 -3.13 -7.62 -17.88
CA ASP A 249 -3.03 -6.75 -16.72
C ASP A 249 -4.20 -5.75 -16.66
N MET A 250 -4.64 -5.19 -17.82
CA MET A 250 -5.78 -4.27 -17.87
C MET A 250 -7.11 -4.96 -17.56
N GLU A 251 -7.29 -6.21 -17.97
CA GLU A 251 -8.46 -7.00 -17.58
C GLU A 251 -8.50 -7.20 -16.05
N LEU A 252 -7.36 -7.61 -15.44
CA LEU A 252 -7.26 -7.75 -13.99
C LEU A 252 -7.52 -6.41 -13.27
N MET A 253 -6.92 -5.32 -13.72
CA MET A 253 -7.12 -3.99 -13.12
C MET A 253 -8.57 -3.54 -13.22
N LYS A 254 -9.27 -3.87 -14.29
CA LYS A 254 -10.69 -3.54 -14.45
C LYS A 254 -11.57 -4.35 -13.49
N GLU A 255 -11.28 -5.63 -13.27
CA GLU A 255 -12.08 -6.53 -12.45
C GLU A 255 -11.74 -6.41 -10.96
N THR A 256 -10.46 -6.38 -10.61
CA THR A 256 -9.98 -6.49 -9.22
C THR A 256 -9.31 -5.21 -8.69
N LYS A 257 -9.15 -4.18 -9.54
CA LYS A 257 -8.39 -2.95 -9.24
C LYS A 257 -6.90 -3.22 -8.94
N PHE A 258 -6.39 -4.38 -9.29
CA PHE A 258 -5.02 -4.79 -9.02
C PHE A 258 -4.47 -5.69 -10.13
N CYS A 259 -3.16 -5.62 -10.35
CA CYS A 259 -2.41 -6.61 -11.13
C CYS A 259 -0.99 -6.76 -10.54
N SER A 260 -0.33 -7.88 -10.82
CA SER A 260 1.06 -8.07 -10.43
C SER A 260 1.98 -7.09 -11.17
N GLY A 261 2.72 -6.25 -10.42
CA GLY A 261 3.55 -5.19 -10.98
C GLY A 261 2.78 -3.92 -11.32
N ILE A 262 1.68 -3.64 -10.60
CA ILE A 262 0.87 -2.43 -10.74
C ILE A 262 1.71 -1.14 -10.64
N GLU A 263 2.83 -1.18 -9.90
CA GLU A 263 3.78 -0.06 -9.80
C GLU A 263 4.32 0.41 -11.15
N ASN A 264 4.40 -0.48 -12.15
CA ASN A 264 4.83 -0.12 -13.50
C ASN A 264 3.82 0.80 -14.22
N TYR A 265 2.58 0.80 -13.79
CA TYR A 265 1.50 1.62 -14.32
C TYR A 265 1.22 2.88 -13.48
N SER A 266 2.01 3.13 -12.42
CA SER A 266 1.81 4.21 -11.45
C SER A 266 1.66 5.60 -12.08
N ARG A 267 2.36 5.89 -13.19
CA ARG A 267 2.25 7.15 -13.93
C ARG A 267 0.84 7.39 -14.45
N HIS A 268 0.23 6.38 -15.05
CA HIS A 268 -1.13 6.46 -15.58
C HIS A 268 -2.18 6.52 -14.47
N ILE A 269 -2.02 5.70 -13.42
CA ILE A 269 -2.92 5.66 -12.27
C ILE A 269 -2.99 7.04 -11.60
N SER A 270 -1.83 7.66 -11.33
CA SER A 270 -1.76 9.00 -10.75
C SER A 270 -1.97 10.16 -11.75
N GLY A 271 -2.14 9.87 -13.04
CA GLY A 271 -2.37 10.87 -14.08
C GLY A 271 -1.21 11.84 -14.33
N ARG A 272 0.03 11.46 -13.97
CA ARG A 272 1.23 12.28 -14.11
C ARG A 272 1.70 12.37 -15.57
N ALA A 273 2.33 13.49 -15.90
CA ALA A 273 2.93 13.68 -17.22
C ALA A 273 4.11 12.70 -17.49
N PRO A 274 4.36 12.29 -18.74
CA PRO A 274 5.54 11.51 -19.08
C PRO A 274 6.83 12.18 -18.61
N GLY A 275 7.76 11.38 -18.01
CA GLY A 275 9.03 11.86 -17.49
C GLY A 275 8.99 12.53 -16.12
N SER A 276 7.80 12.69 -15.51
CA SER A 276 7.71 13.19 -14.12
C SER A 276 8.19 12.14 -13.12
N ALA A 277 8.73 12.59 -11.98
CA ALA A 277 9.13 11.72 -10.89
C ALA A 277 7.90 10.97 -10.31
N PRO A 278 8.02 9.67 -9.96
CA PRO A 278 6.95 8.96 -9.27
C PRO A 278 6.78 9.47 -7.83
N TYR A 279 5.59 9.30 -7.30
CA TYR A 279 5.42 9.43 -5.85
C TYR A 279 6.19 8.32 -5.13
N THR A 280 6.80 8.66 -4.02
CA THR A 280 7.65 7.78 -3.21
C THR A 280 7.20 7.83 -1.75
N LEU A 281 7.82 7.05 -0.87
CA LEU A 281 7.52 7.14 0.56
C LEU A 281 7.77 8.56 1.12
N MET A 282 8.71 9.32 0.54
CA MET A 282 9.02 10.67 1.00
C MET A 282 7.84 11.63 0.80
N ASP A 283 7.00 11.41 -0.21
CA ASP A 283 5.82 12.23 -0.49
C ASP A 283 4.68 12.00 0.52
N TYR A 284 4.76 10.93 1.33
CA TYR A 284 3.85 10.66 2.44
C TYR A 284 4.26 11.35 3.75
N PHE A 285 5.52 11.80 3.84
CA PHE A 285 5.99 12.53 5.00
C PHE A 285 5.50 13.98 5.00
N PRO A 286 5.30 14.60 6.18
CA PRO A 286 5.11 16.05 6.26
C PRO A 286 6.40 16.78 5.88
N GLU A 287 6.29 18.05 5.44
CA GLU A 287 7.43 18.85 4.96
C GLU A 287 8.58 18.99 5.99
N ASP A 288 8.27 18.91 7.29
CA ASP A 288 9.21 19.14 8.40
C ASP A 288 9.85 17.85 8.94
N PHE A 289 9.96 16.76 8.15
CA PHE A 289 10.57 15.52 8.60
C PHE A 289 12.10 15.56 8.62
N LEU A 290 12.70 14.66 9.42
CA LEU A 290 14.15 14.42 9.43
C LEU A 290 14.49 13.26 8.48
N MET A 291 15.60 13.39 7.77
CA MET A 291 16.12 12.31 6.94
C MET A 291 17.55 11.97 7.33
N PHE A 292 17.79 10.67 7.58
CA PHE A 292 19.12 10.10 7.79
C PHE A 292 19.42 9.10 6.67
N ILE A 293 20.56 9.25 6.03
CA ILE A 293 21.05 8.29 5.03
C ILE A 293 22.27 7.60 5.66
N ASP A 294 22.08 6.35 6.05
CA ASP A 294 23.15 5.56 6.67
C ASP A 294 24.08 5.00 5.61
N GLU A 295 25.39 4.95 5.91
CA GLU A 295 26.42 4.48 4.99
C GLU A 295 26.40 5.23 3.63
N SER A 296 26.20 6.54 3.65
CA SER A 296 26.00 7.38 2.43
C SER A 296 27.25 7.55 1.54
N HIS A 297 28.39 7.00 1.95
CA HIS A 297 29.66 7.00 1.19
C HIS A 297 29.67 5.88 0.15
#